data_08888f3385b9caf7b4a4776fc49e59d7
#
_entry.id   08888f3385b9caf7b4a4776fc49e59d7
#
_cell.length_a   1.000
_cell.length_b   1.000
_cell.length_c   1.000
_cell.angle_alpha   90.00
_cell.angle_beta   90.00
_cell.angle_gamma   90.00
#
_symmetry.space_group_name_H-M   'P 1'
#
loop_
_entity.id
_entity.type
_entity.pdbx_description
1 polymer ?
#
loop_
_entity_poly.entity_id
_entity_poly.type
_entity_poly.pdbx_seq_one_letter_code
_entity_poly.pdbx_strand_id
1 'polypeptide(L)'
;MATQARQLDPRSEPRYEGLVENAVLTFRGADYQVPVVNISTRGTQIESDILPRLGESVLIRFEGCSPIYAFVRWIRDGRLGLNFGCELTLGLTQ
;
A
#
# COMPACT_ATOMS: atom_id res chain seq x y z
N MET A 1 -13.57 18.38 14.48
CA MET A 1 -13.28 18.33 14.35
C MET A 1 -12.49 18.20 13.91
N ALA A 2 -12.26 18.14 13.80
CA ALA A 2 -11.57 18.04 13.45
C ALA A 2 -10.84 17.73 13.12
N THR A 3 -10.64 17.47 13.00
CA THR A 3 -9.95 17.24 12.79
C THR A 3 -9.26 17.18 12.14
N GLN A 4 -9.13 17.24 11.79
CA GLN A 4 -8.57 17.20 11.27
C GLN A 4 -7.72 17.43 11.02
N ALA A 5 -7.46 17.63 10.94
CA ALA A 5 -6.68 17.92 10.73
C ALA A 5 -5.78 17.74 10.82
N ARG A 6 -5.68 17.56 10.93
CA ARG A 6 -4.99 17.41 10.89
C ARG A 6 -4.16 17.03 10.58
N GLN A 7 -4.09 16.87 10.61
CA GLN A 7 -3.37 16.34 10.22
C GLN A 7 -2.65 16.36 9.50
N LEU A 8 -2.52 17.16 9.59
CA LEU A 8 -1.78 17.08 8.63
C LEU A 8 -0.42 17.36 8.88
N ASP A 9 0.35 16.45 9.03
CA ASP A 9 1.78 16.50 8.98
C ASP A 9 2.16 16.89 7.58
N PRO A 10 2.77 18.03 7.35
CA PRO A 10 3.05 18.44 5.97
C PRO A 10 4.06 17.56 5.26
N ARG A 11 4.80 16.73 5.99
CA ARG A 11 5.72 15.83 5.34
C ARG A 11 5.08 14.54 4.91
N SER A 12 3.84 14.32 5.32
CA SER A 12 3.20 13.04 5.10
C SER A 12 2.15 13.14 4.05
N GLU A 13 2.01 12.08 3.31
CA GLU A 13 0.88 11.91 2.44
C GLU A 13 -0.34 11.59 3.27
N PRO A 14 -1.51 12.04 2.87
CA PRO A 14 -2.72 11.55 3.50
C PRO A 14 -2.77 10.03 3.39
N ARG A 15 -3.22 9.40 4.44
CA ARG A 15 -3.38 7.96 4.45
C ARG A 15 -4.83 7.64 4.66
N TYR A 16 -5.30 6.67 3.89
CA TYR A 16 -6.70 6.30 3.89
C TYR A 16 -6.83 4.92 4.45
N GLU A 17 -7.47 4.81 5.61
CA GLU A 17 -7.76 3.53 6.22
C GLU A 17 -9.18 3.16 5.87
N GLY A 18 -9.37 1.90 5.48
CA GLY A 18 -10.68 1.45 5.12
C GLY A 18 -11.08 1.77 3.70
N LEU A 19 -10.29 2.54 2.98
CA LEU A 19 -10.58 2.83 1.59
C LEU A 19 -10.52 1.58 0.74
N VAL A 20 -9.53 0.74 0.99
CA VAL A 20 -9.37 -0.53 0.32
C VAL A 20 -9.10 -1.55 1.40
N GLU A 21 -9.90 -2.62 1.44
CA GLU A 21 -9.74 -3.59 2.52
C GLU A 21 -8.76 -4.69 2.19
N ASN A 22 -8.71 -5.11 0.94
CA ASN A 22 -7.86 -6.21 0.54
C ASN A 22 -7.21 -5.94 -0.79
N ALA A 23 -6.07 -6.58 -1.00
CA ALA A 23 -5.37 -6.51 -2.27
C ALA A 23 -4.79 -7.88 -2.58
N VAL A 24 -4.39 -8.09 -3.82
CA VAL A 24 -3.67 -9.29 -4.22
C VAL A 24 -2.22 -8.89 -4.42
N LEU A 25 -1.35 -9.56 -3.68
CA LEU A 25 0.08 -9.31 -3.75
C LEU A 25 0.70 -10.47 -4.53
N THR A 26 1.41 -10.16 -5.60
CA THR A 26 2.15 -11.17 -6.34
C THR A 26 3.61 -11.07 -5.94
N PHE A 27 4.11 -12.16 -5.36
CA PHE A 27 5.45 -12.20 -4.81
C PHE A 27 6.10 -13.49 -5.29
N ARG A 28 7.15 -13.33 -6.08
CA ARG A 28 7.94 -14.44 -6.61
C ARG A 28 7.07 -15.48 -7.29
N GLY A 29 6.12 -15.01 -8.10
CA GLY A 29 5.27 -15.88 -8.90
C GLY A 29 4.06 -16.43 -8.20
N ALA A 30 3.82 -16.09 -6.95
CA ALA A 30 2.66 -16.57 -6.23
C ALA A 30 1.79 -15.38 -5.80
N ASP A 31 0.50 -15.59 -5.82
CA ASP A 31 -0.46 -14.56 -5.45
C ASP A 31 -0.95 -14.79 -4.04
N TYR A 32 -1.01 -13.70 -3.27
CA TYR A 32 -1.49 -13.75 -1.90
C TYR A 32 -2.55 -12.69 -1.73
N GLN A 33 -3.66 -13.05 -1.14
CA GLN A 33 -4.65 -12.05 -0.77
C GLN A 33 -4.25 -11.50 0.59
N VAL A 34 -4.10 -10.19 0.67
CA VAL A 34 -3.58 -9.55 1.87
C VAL A 34 -4.49 -8.44 2.33
N PRO A 35 -4.66 -8.27 3.63
CA PRO A 35 -5.39 -7.12 4.15
C PRO A 35 -4.57 -5.85 3.96
N VAL A 36 -5.24 -4.77 3.63
CA VAL A 36 -4.62 -3.46 3.48
C VAL A 36 -4.84 -2.68 4.76
N VAL A 37 -3.74 -2.27 5.38
CA VAL A 37 -3.82 -1.49 6.61
C VAL A 37 -4.13 -0.04 6.29
N ASN A 38 -3.40 0.52 5.35
CA ASN A 38 -3.69 1.87 4.87
C ASN A 38 -3.06 2.04 3.50
N ILE A 39 -3.42 3.12 2.83
CA ILE A 39 -2.94 3.40 1.49
C ILE A 39 -2.81 4.92 1.35
N SER A 40 -1.81 5.32 0.57
CA SER A 40 -1.62 6.71 0.18
C SER A 40 -1.31 6.73 -1.30
N THR A 41 -1.06 7.91 -1.84
CA THR A 41 -0.74 8.00 -3.26
C THR A 41 0.62 7.40 -3.59
N ARG A 42 1.49 7.22 -2.59
CA ARG A 42 2.83 6.75 -2.84
C ARG A 42 3.11 5.36 -2.33
N GLY A 43 2.26 4.81 -1.53
CA GLY A 43 2.53 3.50 -0.98
C GLY A 43 1.38 2.95 -0.18
N THR A 44 1.59 1.78 0.35
CA THR A 44 0.56 1.11 1.12
C THR A 44 1.23 0.29 2.21
N GLN A 45 0.46 0.01 3.24
CA GLN A 45 0.90 -0.87 4.31
C GLN A 45 -0.06 -2.04 4.31
N ILE A 46 0.47 -3.24 4.26
CA ILE A 46 -0.32 -4.46 4.20
C ILE A 46 0.11 -5.42 5.29
N GLU A 47 -0.73 -6.39 5.58
CA GLU A 47 -0.40 -7.47 6.49
C GLU A 47 -0.04 -8.70 5.69
N SER A 48 1.11 -9.28 5.97
CA SER A 48 1.54 -10.47 5.28
C SER A 48 2.70 -11.09 6.03
N ASP A 49 2.78 -12.42 5.94
CA ASP A 49 3.88 -13.16 6.55
C ASP A 49 4.99 -13.46 5.58
N ILE A 50 4.92 -13.00 4.35
CA ILE A 50 6.02 -13.24 3.42
C ILE A 50 7.25 -12.49 3.88
N LEU A 51 8.40 -12.96 3.44
CA LEU A 51 9.68 -12.39 3.86
C LEU A 51 10.46 -11.93 2.63
N PRO A 52 10.06 -10.86 2.00
CA PRO A 52 10.80 -10.34 0.87
C PRO A 52 12.06 -9.62 1.34
N ARG A 53 12.90 -9.25 0.40
CA ARG A 53 14.06 -8.42 0.71
C ARG A 53 13.65 -6.96 0.63
N LEU A 54 14.34 -6.14 1.40
CA LEU A 54 14.12 -4.70 1.28
C LEU A 54 14.50 -4.27 -0.14
N GLY A 55 13.64 -3.47 -0.75
CA GLY A 55 13.83 -3.02 -2.11
C GLY A 55 13.34 -3.98 -3.17
N GLU A 56 12.93 -5.17 -2.77
CA GLU A 56 12.44 -6.14 -3.75
C GLU A 56 11.13 -5.65 -4.34
N SER A 57 10.96 -5.84 -5.65
CA SER A 57 9.73 -5.43 -6.29
C SER A 57 8.68 -6.52 -6.17
N VAL A 58 7.45 -6.09 -6.02
CA VAL A 58 6.28 -6.96 -6.00
C VAL A 58 5.22 -6.31 -6.84
N LEU A 59 4.21 -7.07 -7.22
CA LEU A 59 3.04 -6.50 -7.87
C LEU A 59 1.93 -6.48 -6.84
N ILE A 60 1.19 -5.38 -6.82
CA ILE A 60 0.03 -5.31 -5.95
C ILE A 60 -1.16 -4.83 -6.76
N ARG A 61 -2.28 -5.49 -6.58
CA ARG A 61 -3.49 -5.17 -7.31
C ARG A 61 -4.61 -4.95 -6.30
N PHE A 62 -5.10 -3.73 -6.28
CA PHE A 62 -6.27 -3.40 -5.48
C PHE A 62 -7.52 -3.74 -6.26
N GLU A 63 -8.58 -4.01 -5.55
CA GLU A 63 -9.83 -4.41 -6.19
C GLU A 63 -10.27 -3.34 -7.17
N GLY A 64 -10.61 -3.75 -8.38
CA GLY A 64 -11.05 -2.83 -9.41
C GLY A 64 -9.94 -2.08 -10.11
N CYS A 65 -8.69 -2.39 -9.80
CA CYS A 65 -7.55 -1.65 -10.35
C CYS A 65 -6.62 -2.59 -11.07
N SER A 66 -5.79 -2.03 -11.92
CA SER A 66 -4.73 -2.79 -12.57
C SER A 66 -3.58 -3.02 -11.60
N PRO A 67 -2.80 -4.07 -11.80
CA PRO A 67 -1.64 -4.29 -10.94
C PRO A 67 -0.63 -3.16 -11.10
N ILE A 68 0.04 -2.84 -10.01
CA ILE A 68 1.11 -1.87 -10.02
C ILE A 68 2.33 -2.45 -9.34
N TYR A 69 3.50 -2.03 -9.81
CA TYR A 69 4.73 -2.41 -9.16
C TYR A 69 4.92 -1.62 -7.90
N ALA A 70 5.42 -2.29 -6.89
CA ALA A 70 5.73 -1.66 -5.62
C ALA A 70 7.04 -2.25 -5.12
N PHE A 71 7.68 -1.52 -4.21
CA PHE A 71 8.98 -1.92 -3.69
C PHE A 71 8.88 -1.98 -2.18
N VAL A 72 9.44 -3.03 -1.61
CA VAL A 72 9.36 -3.25 -0.16
C VAL A 72 10.25 -2.25 0.55
N ARG A 73 9.67 -1.43 1.41
CA ARG A 73 10.41 -0.44 2.17
C ARG A 73 10.80 -0.94 3.54
N TRP A 74 9.89 -1.63 4.20
CA TRP A 74 10.17 -2.14 5.53
C TRP A 74 9.30 -3.36 5.79
N ILE A 75 9.76 -4.17 6.73
CA ILE A 75 9.09 -5.38 7.17
C ILE A 75 9.10 -5.34 8.68
N ARG A 76 7.94 -5.46 9.30
CA ARG A 76 7.88 -5.40 10.75
C ARG A 76 6.56 -5.97 11.25
N ASP A 77 6.64 -6.88 12.20
CA ASP A 77 5.48 -7.36 12.95
C ASP A 77 4.36 -7.86 12.05
N GLY A 78 4.71 -8.64 11.04
CA GLY A 78 3.71 -9.20 10.14
C GLY A 78 3.13 -8.20 9.18
N ARG A 79 3.78 -7.07 8.98
CA ARG A 79 3.35 -6.04 8.06
C ARG A 79 4.46 -5.66 7.14
N LEU A 80 4.07 -5.19 5.96
CA LEU A 80 5.00 -4.70 4.95
C LEU A 80 4.62 -3.29 4.59
N GLY A 81 5.63 -2.44 4.46
CA GLY A 81 5.44 -1.12 3.89
C GLY A 81 5.94 -1.15 2.46
N LEU A 82 5.11 -0.73 1.53
CA LEU A 82 5.43 -0.77 0.11
C LEU A 82 5.36 0.63 -0.46
N ASN A 83 6.32 0.95 -1.31
CA ASN A 83 6.27 2.17 -2.12
C ASN A 83 5.86 1.80 -3.52
N PHE A 84 4.92 2.55 -4.08
CA PHE A 84 4.54 2.32 -5.47
C PHE A 84 5.64 2.83 -6.40
N GLY A 85 5.74 2.18 -7.54
CA GLY A 85 6.69 2.62 -8.56
C GLY A 85 6.29 3.92 -9.21
N CYS A 86 5.03 4.27 -9.13
CA CYS A 86 4.54 5.55 -9.61
C CYS A 86 3.45 6.01 -8.66
N GLU A 87 3.10 7.28 -8.79
CA GLU A 87 2.09 7.83 -7.92
C GLU A 87 0.72 7.28 -8.29
N LEU A 88 -0.04 6.90 -7.30
CA LEU A 88 -1.35 6.30 -7.51
C LEU A 88 -2.42 7.38 -7.42
N THR A 89 -3.38 7.32 -8.32
CA THR A 89 -4.56 8.17 -8.23
C THR A 89 -5.61 7.44 -7.41
N LEU A 90 -5.97 8.00 -6.28
CA LEU A 90 -6.82 7.30 -5.35
C LEU A 90 -8.29 7.64 -5.60
N GLY A 91 -8.77 7.26 -6.76
CA GLY A 91 -10.18 7.40 -7.05
C GLY A 91 -10.64 8.80 -7.34
N LEU A 92 -9.72 9.64 -7.60
CA LEU A 92 -10.10 10.97 -7.90
C LEU A 92 -10.18 11.13 -9.31
N THR A 93 -10.56 10.86 -9.94
CA THR A 93 -10.51 10.97 -11.22
C THR A 93 -10.67 11.91 -11.88
N GLN A 94 -10.43 12.15 -12.12
CA GLN A 94 -10.63 12.93 -12.61
C GLN A 94 -10.93 13.02 -13.52
#